data_1363c3cb78c9eee9faacf46b2871b94d
#
_entry.id   1363c3cb78c9eee9faacf46b2871b94d
#
_cell.length_a   1.000
_cell.length_b   1.000
_cell.length_c   1.000
_cell.angle_alpha   90.00
_cell.angle_beta   90.00
_cell.angle_gamma   90.00
#
_symmetry.space_group_name_H-M   'P 1'
#
loop_
_entity.id
_entity.type
_entity.pdbx_description
1 polymer ?
#
loop_
_entity_poly.entity_id
_entity_poly.type
_entity_poly.pdbx_seq_one_letter_code
_entity_poly.pdbx_strand_id
1 'polypeptide(L)'
;MRAPVSELPILLEDVSLTAGAVMVLDRISLTIASGVPIALIGPNGSGKTTFLRLAMGLIEPTRGRVSWGGVEHAPPTRRALMFQRPVMLRRSTAGNLHYALAAAGVPREERSKRCDELLALVGLSGLNERPASKLSGGEQQRLALARALAKEPAVLFLDEPTASLDPAATKAVEDVIRAITARGIKVVIATHDLGQARRLAGEVVLLHRGRVTESALAEQFFSNPKTDEARRFVAGELLV
;
A
#
# COMPACT_ATOMS: atom_id res chain seq x y z
N MET A 1 23.49 4.98 -20.83
CA MET A 1 22.26 4.62 -20.08
C MET A 1 22.32 5.28 -18.70
N ARG A 2 21.38 6.17 -18.35
CA ARG A 2 21.28 6.65 -16.97
C ARG A 2 20.78 5.48 -16.11
N ALA A 3 21.40 5.26 -14.94
CA ALA A 3 20.88 4.29 -13.96
C ALA A 3 19.40 4.60 -13.67
N PRO A 4 18.54 3.59 -13.51
CA PRO A 4 17.14 3.83 -13.15
C PRO A 4 17.11 4.62 -11.84
N VAL A 5 16.37 5.72 -11.82
CA VAL A 5 16.18 6.55 -10.61
C VAL A 5 15.55 5.64 -9.56
N SER A 6 16.20 5.54 -8.40
CA SER A 6 15.64 4.80 -7.27
C SER A 6 14.35 5.49 -6.81
N GLU A 7 13.30 4.72 -6.57
CA GLU A 7 12.06 5.26 -5.96
C GLU A 7 12.19 5.46 -4.44
N LEU A 8 13.20 4.87 -3.84
CA LEU A 8 13.47 4.93 -2.40
C LEU A 8 14.82 5.60 -2.11
N PRO A 9 14.94 6.30 -0.98
CA PRO A 9 13.89 6.57 0.00
C PRO A 9 12.84 7.56 -0.54
N ILE A 10 11.60 7.45 -0.04
CA ILE A 10 10.60 8.52 -0.19
C ILE A 10 10.72 9.40 1.04
N LEU A 11 11.00 10.68 0.82
CA LEU A 11 11.13 11.67 1.89
C LEU A 11 9.92 12.61 1.83
N LEU A 12 9.23 12.72 2.96
CA LEU A 12 8.23 13.73 3.20
C LEU A 12 8.83 14.73 4.21
N GLU A 13 8.89 16.01 3.85
CA GLU A 13 9.51 17.06 4.65
C GLU A 13 8.51 18.20 4.89
N ASP A 14 8.05 18.29 6.13
CA ASP A 14 7.05 19.29 6.62
C ASP A 14 5.80 19.38 5.74
N VAL A 15 5.32 18.23 5.30
CA VAL A 15 4.24 18.12 4.33
C VAL A 15 2.90 18.42 4.98
N SER A 16 2.18 19.41 4.42
CA SER A 16 0.79 19.68 4.78
C SER A 16 -0.10 19.64 3.54
N LEU A 17 -1.34 19.21 3.72
CA LEU A 17 -2.35 19.17 2.68
C LEU A 17 -3.67 19.70 3.20
N THR A 18 -4.24 20.68 2.50
CA THR A 18 -5.57 21.20 2.75
C THR A 18 -6.53 20.82 1.63
N ALA A 19 -7.75 20.41 1.98
CA ALA A 19 -8.85 20.19 1.05
C ALA A 19 -9.96 21.22 1.36
N GLY A 20 -10.05 22.28 0.55
CA GLY A 20 -10.86 23.46 0.88
C GLY A 20 -10.37 24.11 2.17
N ALA A 21 -11.25 24.24 3.16
CA ALA A 21 -10.90 24.79 4.49
C ALA A 21 -10.39 23.74 5.49
N VAL A 22 -10.35 22.45 5.12
CA VAL A 22 -9.98 21.36 6.05
C VAL A 22 -8.51 21.00 5.89
N MET A 23 -7.75 21.07 6.99
CA MET A 23 -6.40 20.50 7.07
C MET A 23 -6.51 18.98 7.17
N VAL A 24 -6.09 18.28 6.12
CA VAL A 24 -6.15 16.80 6.05
C VAL A 24 -4.85 16.17 6.53
N LEU A 25 -3.72 16.77 6.18
CA LEU A 25 -2.38 16.39 6.67
C LEU A 25 -1.70 17.66 7.17
N ASP A 26 -1.03 17.56 8.33
CA ASP A 26 -0.42 18.71 9.00
C ASP A 26 1.04 18.40 9.41
N ARG A 27 1.99 19.04 8.72
CA ARG A 27 3.43 19.01 8.97
C ARG A 27 4.01 17.61 9.14
N ILE A 28 3.70 16.72 8.20
CA ILE A 28 4.23 15.36 8.22
C ILE A 28 5.68 15.36 7.74
N SER A 29 6.57 14.85 8.59
CA SER A 29 7.94 14.51 8.23
C SER A 29 8.16 13.02 8.46
N LEU A 30 8.43 12.26 7.39
CA LEU A 30 8.58 10.82 7.43
C LEU A 30 9.49 10.34 6.30
N THR A 31 10.33 9.35 6.60
CA THR A 31 11.15 8.65 5.61
C THR A 31 10.61 7.25 5.39
N ILE A 32 10.29 6.91 4.14
CA ILE A 32 9.97 5.54 3.73
C ILE A 32 11.20 4.96 3.04
N ALA A 33 12.02 4.23 3.79
CA ALA A 33 13.21 3.56 3.27
C ALA A 33 12.90 2.15 2.77
N SER A 34 13.84 1.52 2.07
CA SER A 34 13.80 0.08 1.76
C SER A 34 13.79 -0.77 3.04
N GLY A 35 13.44 -2.05 2.94
CA GLY A 35 13.44 -2.98 4.06
C GLY A 35 12.05 -3.37 4.52
N VAL A 36 11.84 -3.47 5.84
CA VAL A 36 10.62 -4.03 6.44
C VAL A 36 9.34 -3.25 6.07
N PRO A 37 8.17 -3.93 6.04
CA PRO A 37 6.89 -3.24 5.78
C PRO A 37 6.58 -2.19 6.85
N ILE A 38 5.91 -1.11 6.42
CA ILE A 38 5.35 -0.10 7.30
C ILE A 38 3.84 -0.29 7.40
N ALA A 39 3.29 -0.34 8.62
CA ALA A 39 1.88 -0.15 8.85
C ALA A 39 1.61 1.32 9.23
N LEU A 40 0.85 2.01 8.39
CA LEU A 40 0.26 3.30 8.69
C LEU A 40 -1.10 3.06 9.35
N ILE A 41 -1.16 3.24 10.66
CA ILE A 41 -2.36 2.97 11.46
C ILE A 41 -2.99 4.27 11.96
N GLY A 42 -4.23 4.19 12.40
CA GLY A 42 -4.98 5.32 12.96
C GLY A 42 -6.47 5.20 12.73
N PRO A 43 -7.29 6.02 13.41
CA PRO A 43 -8.73 5.98 13.27
C PRO A 43 -9.19 6.35 11.84
N ASN A 44 -10.46 6.08 11.55
CA ASN A 44 -11.06 6.54 10.30
C ASN A 44 -11.04 8.08 10.24
N GLY A 45 -10.75 8.62 9.04
CA GLY A 45 -10.62 10.07 8.87
C GLY A 45 -9.27 10.67 9.32
N SER A 46 -8.32 9.87 9.84
CA SER A 46 -7.01 10.40 10.26
C SER A 46 -6.10 10.88 9.11
N GLY A 47 -6.45 10.59 7.84
CA GLY A 47 -5.69 11.00 6.66
C GLY A 47 -4.88 9.89 5.99
N LYS A 48 -4.99 8.60 6.39
CA LYS A 48 -4.20 7.47 5.86
C LYS A 48 -4.25 7.36 4.33
N THR A 49 -5.45 7.30 3.75
CA THR A 49 -5.63 7.23 2.29
C THR A 49 -5.00 8.43 1.58
N THR A 50 -5.15 9.62 2.15
CA THR A 50 -4.57 10.85 1.62
C THR A 50 -3.05 10.82 1.67
N PHE A 51 -2.48 10.33 2.77
CA PHE A 51 -1.05 10.11 2.92
C PHE A 51 -0.52 9.14 1.83
N LEU A 52 -1.20 7.98 1.62
CA LEU A 52 -0.79 7.05 0.57
C LEU A 52 -0.81 7.67 -0.82
N ARG A 53 -1.85 8.46 -1.14
CA ARG A 53 -1.95 9.15 -2.44
C ARG A 53 -0.83 10.17 -2.63
N LEU A 54 -0.47 10.89 -1.57
CA LEU A 54 0.62 11.86 -1.59
C LEU A 54 1.98 11.16 -1.72
N ALA A 55 2.26 10.12 -0.93
CA ALA A 55 3.48 9.33 -1.04
C ALA A 55 3.63 8.59 -2.38
N MET A 56 2.51 8.23 -3.01
CA MET A 56 2.46 7.70 -4.38
C MET A 56 2.78 8.77 -5.43
N GLY A 57 2.55 10.06 -5.15
CA GLY A 57 2.67 11.18 -6.09
C GLY A 57 1.42 11.37 -6.95
N LEU A 58 0.23 10.98 -6.45
CA LEU A 58 -1.05 11.21 -7.13
C LEU A 58 -1.65 12.59 -6.79
N ILE A 59 -1.22 13.18 -5.70
CA ILE A 59 -1.61 14.52 -5.26
C ILE A 59 -0.37 15.26 -4.77
N GLU A 60 -0.37 16.57 -4.95
CA GLU A 60 0.71 17.44 -4.48
C GLU A 60 0.39 18.01 -3.09
N PRO A 61 1.39 18.23 -2.23
CA PRO A 61 1.19 18.88 -0.95
C PRO A 61 0.88 20.38 -1.12
N THR A 62 0.13 20.94 -0.19
CA THR A 62 -0.12 22.41 -0.15
C THR A 62 1.11 23.14 0.40
N ARG A 63 1.89 22.49 1.27
CA ARG A 63 3.15 22.97 1.84
C ARG A 63 4.11 21.80 2.05
N GLY A 64 5.40 22.10 2.16
CA GLY A 64 6.45 21.11 2.28
C GLY A 64 6.78 20.47 0.94
N ARG A 65 7.54 19.40 0.96
CA ARG A 65 7.97 18.69 -0.26
C ARG A 65 8.00 17.18 -0.08
N VAL A 66 7.84 16.49 -1.20
CA VAL A 66 8.01 15.03 -1.29
C VAL A 66 9.04 14.75 -2.37
N SER A 67 10.00 13.88 -2.06
CA SER A 67 10.96 13.40 -3.03
C SER A 67 11.04 11.88 -3.06
N TRP A 68 11.39 11.34 -4.21
CA TRP A 68 11.52 9.91 -4.47
C TRP A 68 12.92 9.64 -5.00
N GLY A 69 13.73 8.89 -4.20
CA GLY A 69 15.14 8.68 -4.53
C GLY A 69 15.92 9.98 -4.70
N GLY A 70 15.56 11.03 -3.97
CA GLY A 70 16.16 12.36 -4.03
C GLY A 70 15.64 13.26 -5.16
N VAL A 71 14.64 12.82 -5.93
CA VAL A 71 14.07 13.61 -7.05
C VAL A 71 12.65 14.05 -6.69
N GLU A 72 12.41 15.36 -6.70
CA GLU A 72 11.07 15.93 -6.61
C GLU A 72 10.33 15.75 -7.96
N HIS A 73 9.00 15.66 -7.92
CA HIS A 73 8.14 15.46 -9.10
C HIS A 73 8.51 14.24 -9.97
N ALA A 74 9.14 13.20 -9.37
CA ALA A 74 9.46 11.98 -10.07
C ALA A 74 8.19 11.25 -10.53
N PRO A 75 8.06 10.84 -11.81
CA PRO A 75 6.91 10.09 -12.28
C PRO A 75 6.82 8.75 -11.54
N PRO A 76 5.61 8.23 -11.20
CA PRO A 76 5.45 7.01 -10.43
C PRO A 76 5.66 5.76 -11.31
N THR A 77 6.86 5.59 -11.85
CA THR A 77 7.18 4.50 -12.79
C THR A 77 7.21 3.15 -12.10
N ARG A 78 7.78 3.08 -10.90
CA ARG A 78 7.92 1.86 -10.09
C ARG A 78 7.24 1.97 -8.73
N ARG A 79 6.18 2.75 -8.64
CA ARG A 79 5.27 2.83 -7.49
C ARG A 79 3.92 2.29 -7.89
N ALA A 80 3.25 1.55 -7.01
CA ALA A 80 1.91 1.04 -7.23
C ALA A 80 1.03 1.29 -5.99
N LEU A 81 -0.26 1.54 -6.22
CA LEU A 81 -1.25 1.73 -5.16
C LEU A 81 -2.44 0.80 -5.42
N MET A 82 -2.80 0.04 -4.41
CA MET A 82 -4.05 -0.71 -4.36
C MET A 82 -5.03 0.01 -3.44
N PHE A 83 -6.18 0.40 -4.00
CA PHE A 83 -7.26 1.02 -3.25
C PHE A 83 -8.07 -0.01 -2.46
N GLN A 84 -8.72 0.41 -1.39
CA GLN A 84 -9.59 -0.40 -0.54
C GLN A 84 -10.64 -1.20 -1.34
N ARG A 85 -11.23 -0.58 -2.35
CA ARG A 85 -12.20 -1.21 -3.26
C ARG A 85 -11.64 -1.26 -4.68
N PRO A 86 -10.96 -2.34 -5.07
CA PRO A 86 -10.38 -2.42 -6.39
C PRO A 86 -11.46 -2.59 -7.46
N VAL A 87 -11.37 -1.80 -8.52
CA VAL A 87 -12.27 -1.92 -9.66
C VAL A 87 -11.79 -3.05 -10.57
N MET A 88 -12.68 -4.02 -10.83
CA MET A 88 -12.44 -5.08 -11.79
C MET A 88 -12.92 -4.67 -13.19
N LEU A 89 -12.07 -4.90 -14.20
CA LEU A 89 -12.48 -4.73 -15.58
C LEU A 89 -13.48 -5.84 -15.94
N ARG A 90 -14.41 -5.54 -16.84
CA ARG A 90 -15.38 -6.54 -17.40
C ARG A 90 -14.66 -7.51 -18.36
N ARG A 91 -13.71 -8.27 -17.80
CA ARG A 91 -12.87 -9.25 -18.50
C ARG A 91 -12.68 -10.47 -17.61
N SER A 92 -12.06 -11.52 -18.14
CA SER A 92 -11.61 -12.67 -17.35
C SER A 92 -10.51 -12.26 -16.37
N THR A 93 -10.18 -13.11 -15.43
CA THR A 93 -9.07 -12.94 -14.49
C THR A 93 -7.75 -12.68 -15.22
N ALA A 94 -7.40 -13.53 -16.18
CA ALA A 94 -6.22 -13.32 -17.03
C ALA A 94 -6.35 -12.05 -17.87
N GLY A 95 -7.53 -11.74 -18.39
CA GLY A 95 -7.78 -10.51 -19.17
C GLY A 95 -7.54 -9.23 -18.39
N ASN A 96 -7.78 -9.21 -17.06
CA ASN A 96 -7.43 -8.12 -16.17
C ASN A 96 -5.90 -7.96 -16.04
N LEU A 97 -5.17 -9.06 -15.92
CA LEU A 97 -3.71 -9.04 -15.85
C LEU A 97 -3.04 -8.69 -17.18
N HIS A 98 -3.51 -9.25 -18.29
CA HIS A 98 -3.01 -8.87 -19.61
C HIS A 98 -3.15 -7.37 -19.88
N TYR A 99 -4.26 -6.78 -19.45
CA TYR A 99 -4.43 -5.32 -19.53
C TYR A 99 -3.39 -4.57 -18.67
N ALA A 100 -3.19 -5.00 -17.44
CA ALA A 100 -2.21 -4.37 -16.55
C ALA A 100 -0.76 -4.52 -17.05
N LEU A 101 -0.40 -5.72 -17.55
CA LEU A 101 0.91 -5.99 -18.16
C LEU A 101 1.13 -5.15 -19.42
N ALA A 102 0.09 -5.00 -20.26
CA ALA A 102 0.17 -4.13 -21.43
C ALA A 102 0.40 -2.67 -21.05
N ALA A 103 -0.34 -2.17 -20.05
CA ALA A 103 -0.19 -0.81 -19.55
C ALA A 103 1.18 -0.58 -18.86
N ALA A 104 1.80 -1.64 -18.32
CA ALA A 104 3.15 -1.63 -17.78
C ALA A 104 4.25 -1.69 -18.85
N GLY A 105 3.90 -1.82 -20.13
CA GLY A 105 4.84 -1.89 -21.24
C GLY A 105 5.47 -3.28 -21.46
N VAL A 106 4.94 -4.35 -20.82
CA VAL A 106 5.46 -5.71 -21.00
C VAL A 106 5.24 -6.16 -22.46
N PRO A 107 6.27 -6.69 -23.15
CA PRO A 107 6.16 -7.21 -24.52
C PRO A 107 5.05 -8.26 -24.65
N ARG A 108 4.36 -8.28 -25.81
CA ARG A 108 3.20 -9.14 -26.03
C ARG A 108 3.51 -10.63 -25.82
N GLU A 109 4.67 -11.04 -26.27
CA GLU A 109 5.18 -12.41 -26.20
C GLU A 109 5.45 -12.89 -24.76
N GLU A 110 5.74 -11.97 -23.84
CA GLU A 110 6.04 -12.27 -22.45
C GLU A 110 4.81 -12.26 -21.55
N ARG A 111 3.70 -11.62 -21.98
CA ARG A 111 2.53 -11.38 -21.14
C ARG A 111 1.86 -12.65 -20.63
N SER A 112 1.80 -13.70 -21.46
CA SER A 112 1.17 -14.96 -21.06
C SER A 112 1.93 -15.61 -19.91
N LYS A 113 3.22 -15.77 -20.06
CA LYS A 113 4.10 -16.32 -19.02
C LYS A 113 4.02 -15.47 -17.73
N ARG A 114 4.10 -14.16 -17.88
CA ARG A 114 4.05 -13.24 -16.73
C ARG A 114 2.68 -13.24 -16.03
N CYS A 115 1.60 -13.41 -16.80
CA CYS A 115 0.24 -13.57 -16.28
C CYS A 115 0.15 -14.82 -15.38
N ASP A 116 0.62 -15.97 -15.86
CA ASP A 116 0.58 -17.22 -15.11
C ASP A 116 1.43 -17.15 -13.84
N GLU A 117 2.64 -16.56 -13.90
CA GLU A 117 3.49 -16.31 -12.74
C GLU A 117 2.80 -15.45 -11.66
N LEU A 118 2.12 -14.37 -12.09
CA LEU A 118 1.41 -13.49 -11.17
C LEU A 118 0.16 -14.16 -10.57
N LEU A 119 -0.60 -14.92 -11.37
CA LEU A 119 -1.74 -15.69 -10.87
C LEU A 119 -1.30 -16.77 -9.87
N ALA A 120 -0.19 -17.45 -10.13
CA ALA A 120 0.39 -18.40 -9.19
C ALA A 120 0.80 -17.73 -7.88
N LEU A 121 1.49 -16.57 -7.96
CA LEU A 121 1.92 -15.83 -6.78
C LEU A 121 0.76 -15.44 -5.86
N VAL A 122 -0.39 -15.06 -6.44
CA VAL A 122 -1.55 -14.62 -5.65
C VAL A 122 -2.56 -15.75 -5.37
N GLY A 123 -2.21 -17.02 -5.72
CA GLY A 123 -3.06 -18.18 -5.48
C GLY A 123 -4.37 -18.17 -6.29
N LEU A 124 -4.31 -17.73 -7.54
CA LEU A 124 -5.43 -17.72 -8.48
C LEU A 124 -5.17 -18.60 -9.72
N SER A 125 -4.22 -19.52 -9.64
CA SER A 125 -3.99 -20.52 -10.71
C SER A 125 -5.28 -21.31 -11.01
N GLY A 126 -5.53 -21.53 -12.28
CA GLY A 126 -6.74 -22.24 -12.74
C GLY A 126 -8.00 -21.39 -12.84
N LEU A 127 -7.94 -20.09 -12.46
CA LEU A 127 -9.06 -19.15 -12.60
C LEU A 127 -8.91 -18.21 -13.80
N ASN A 128 -8.01 -18.49 -14.73
CA ASN A 128 -7.63 -17.63 -15.83
C ASN A 128 -8.84 -17.11 -16.62
N GLU A 129 -9.76 -18.01 -16.99
CA GLU A 129 -10.93 -17.69 -17.83
C GLU A 129 -12.16 -17.24 -17.03
N ARG A 130 -12.09 -17.35 -15.68
CA ARG A 130 -13.21 -16.93 -14.84
C ARG A 130 -13.43 -15.42 -14.95
N PRO A 131 -14.66 -14.94 -15.18
CA PRO A 131 -14.95 -13.51 -15.18
C PRO A 131 -14.55 -12.88 -13.84
N ALA A 132 -13.76 -11.80 -13.86
CA ALA A 132 -13.28 -11.17 -12.63
C ALA A 132 -14.40 -10.66 -11.71
N SER A 133 -15.57 -10.35 -12.29
CA SER A 133 -16.79 -9.98 -11.52
C SER A 133 -17.43 -11.16 -10.76
N LYS A 134 -17.03 -12.40 -11.05
CA LYS A 134 -17.50 -13.62 -10.38
C LYS A 134 -16.51 -14.17 -9.36
N LEU A 135 -15.38 -13.47 -9.15
CA LEU A 135 -14.46 -13.76 -8.08
C LEU A 135 -15.05 -13.33 -6.73
N SER A 136 -14.75 -14.06 -5.67
CA SER A 136 -15.04 -13.64 -4.29
C SER A 136 -14.29 -12.35 -3.93
N GLY A 137 -14.68 -11.67 -2.86
CA GLY A 137 -14.01 -10.43 -2.42
C GLY A 137 -12.49 -10.64 -2.20
N GLY A 138 -12.11 -11.72 -1.53
CA GLY A 138 -10.70 -12.05 -1.32
C GLY A 138 -9.94 -12.39 -2.61
N GLU A 139 -10.59 -13.08 -3.56
CA GLU A 139 -10.00 -13.34 -4.88
C GLU A 139 -9.82 -12.04 -5.68
N GLN A 140 -10.79 -11.11 -5.60
CA GLN A 140 -10.67 -9.79 -6.25
C GLN A 140 -9.53 -8.97 -5.64
N GLN A 141 -9.35 -8.99 -4.31
CA GLN A 141 -8.22 -8.32 -3.66
C GLN A 141 -6.88 -8.93 -4.10
N ARG A 142 -6.78 -10.24 -4.19
CA ARG A 142 -5.57 -10.91 -4.69
C ARG A 142 -5.30 -10.64 -6.16
N LEU A 143 -6.34 -10.56 -7.00
CA LEU A 143 -6.20 -10.12 -8.39
C LEU A 143 -5.74 -8.66 -8.49
N ALA A 144 -6.21 -7.78 -7.61
CA ALA A 144 -5.76 -6.39 -7.55
C ALA A 144 -4.28 -6.29 -7.16
N LEU A 145 -3.81 -7.11 -6.21
CA LEU A 145 -2.38 -7.23 -5.90
C LEU A 145 -1.57 -7.67 -7.11
N ALA A 146 -2.01 -8.71 -7.83
CA ALA A 146 -1.35 -9.18 -9.04
C ALA A 146 -1.26 -8.08 -10.11
N ARG A 147 -2.34 -7.29 -10.29
CA ARG A 147 -2.36 -6.13 -11.22
C ARG A 147 -1.38 -5.04 -10.81
N ALA A 148 -1.27 -4.74 -9.51
CA ALA A 148 -0.33 -3.78 -8.98
C ALA A 148 1.13 -4.23 -9.22
N LEU A 149 1.40 -5.53 -9.13
CA LEU A 149 2.71 -6.13 -9.38
C LEU A 149 3.11 -6.17 -10.86
N ALA A 150 2.18 -5.97 -11.79
CA ALA A 150 2.49 -5.97 -13.23
C ALA A 150 3.53 -4.92 -13.63
N LYS A 151 3.65 -3.83 -12.86
CA LYS A 151 4.65 -2.76 -13.04
C LYS A 151 6.02 -3.06 -12.40
N GLU A 152 6.20 -4.20 -11.74
CA GLU A 152 7.39 -4.50 -10.93
C GLU A 152 7.77 -3.35 -9.98
N PRO A 153 6.84 -2.96 -9.10
CA PRO A 153 7.05 -1.78 -8.27
C PRO A 153 8.21 -1.98 -7.29
N ALA A 154 8.96 -0.91 -7.02
CA ALA A 154 9.89 -0.86 -5.90
C ALA A 154 9.13 -0.62 -4.57
N VAL A 155 7.98 0.08 -4.67
CA VAL A 155 7.10 0.38 -3.53
C VAL A 155 5.66 0.06 -3.87
N LEU A 156 4.99 -0.67 -2.98
CA LEU A 156 3.58 -1.02 -3.05
C LEU A 156 2.83 -0.40 -1.86
N PHE A 157 1.90 0.49 -2.15
CA PHE A 157 0.98 1.07 -1.19
C PHE A 157 -0.33 0.29 -1.19
N LEU A 158 -0.83 -0.06 0.01
CA LEU A 158 -2.05 -0.83 0.20
C LEU A 158 -2.99 -0.05 1.13
N ASP A 159 -4.16 0.30 0.62
CA ASP A 159 -5.18 1.00 1.38
C ASP A 159 -6.23 0.00 1.85
N GLU A 160 -6.22 -0.34 3.15
CA GLU A 160 -7.16 -1.28 3.80
C GLU A 160 -7.32 -2.61 3.01
N PRO A 161 -6.23 -3.36 2.73
CA PRO A 161 -6.23 -4.46 1.76
C PRO A 161 -7.11 -5.65 2.14
N THR A 162 -7.54 -5.74 3.39
CA THR A 162 -8.37 -6.86 3.90
C THR A 162 -9.70 -6.39 4.48
N ALA A 163 -10.07 -5.13 4.29
CA ALA A 163 -11.33 -4.61 4.78
C ALA A 163 -12.52 -5.43 4.24
N SER A 164 -13.42 -5.80 5.14
CA SER A 164 -14.65 -6.58 4.83
C SER A 164 -14.40 -8.00 4.30
N LEU A 165 -13.23 -8.57 4.52
CA LEU A 165 -12.92 -9.97 4.22
C LEU A 165 -13.16 -10.87 5.44
N ASP A 166 -13.53 -12.11 5.19
CA ASP A 166 -13.54 -13.15 6.22
C ASP A 166 -12.10 -13.51 6.67
N PRO A 167 -11.92 -14.21 7.80
CA PRO A 167 -10.59 -14.54 8.31
C PRO A 167 -9.72 -15.38 7.35
N ALA A 168 -10.32 -16.29 6.58
CA ALA A 168 -9.59 -17.12 5.63
C ALA A 168 -9.09 -16.33 4.45
N ALA A 169 -9.95 -15.45 3.88
CA ALA A 169 -9.58 -14.53 2.81
C ALA A 169 -8.53 -13.51 3.29
N THR A 170 -8.68 -12.97 4.51
CA THR A 170 -7.69 -12.09 5.14
C THR A 170 -6.33 -12.76 5.20
N LYS A 171 -6.26 -13.98 5.74
CA LYS A 171 -5.01 -14.74 5.81
C LYS A 171 -4.38 -14.92 4.43
N ALA A 172 -5.16 -15.31 3.41
CA ALA A 172 -4.67 -15.50 2.06
C ALA A 172 -4.08 -14.21 1.45
N VAL A 173 -4.71 -13.04 1.68
CA VAL A 173 -4.17 -11.73 1.26
C VAL A 173 -2.88 -11.40 2.02
N GLU A 174 -2.84 -11.61 3.34
CA GLU A 174 -1.63 -11.38 4.15
C GLU A 174 -0.46 -12.28 3.72
N ASP A 175 -0.71 -13.54 3.38
CA ASP A 175 0.32 -14.46 2.88
C ASP A 175 0.91 -13.95 1.55
N VAL A 176 0.07 -13.42 0.65
CA VAL A 176 0.54 -12.75 -0.59
C VAL A 176 1.38 -11.53 -0.26
N ILE A 177 0.98 -10.68 0.69
CA ILE A 177 1.74 -9.50 1.10
C ILE A 177 3.13 -9.91 1.64
N ARG A 178 3.21 -10.96 2.46
CA ARG A 178 4.49 -11.51 2.93
C ARG A 178 5.37 -11.99 1.78
N ALA A 179 4.79 -12.72 0.81
CA ALA A 179 5.51 -13.18 -0.36
C ALA A 179 6.05 -12.03 -1.23
N ILE A 180 5.30 -10.92 -1.33
CA ILE A 180 5.72 -9.69 -2.02
C ILE A 180 6.90 -9.04 -1.28
N THR A 181 6.79 -8.91 0.04
CA THR A 181 7.86 -8.33 0.89
C THR A 181 9.14 -9.16 0.82
N ALA A 182 9.03 -10.49 0.86
CA ALA A 182 10.18 -11.39 0.72
C ALA A 182 10.93 -11.25 -0.62
N ARG A 183 10.29 -10.68 -1.64
CA ARG A 183 10.91 -10.33 -2.93
C ARG A 183 11.61 -8.96 -2.93
N GLY A 184 11.71 -8.29 -1.79
CA GLY A 184 12.37 -7.00 -1.64
C GLY A 184 11.53 -5.79 -2.04
N ILE A 185 10.24 -5.95 -2.30
CA ILE A 185 9.33 -4.82 -2.58
C ILE A 185 8.99 -4.16 -1.25
N LYS A 186 9.22 -2.84 -1.14
CA LYS A 186 8.77 -2.07 0.03
C LYS A 186 7.25 -2.02 0.05
N VAL A 187 6.65 -2.40 1.18
CA VAL A 187 5.20 -2.36 1.36
C VAL A 187 4.83 -1.34 2.42
N VAL A 188 3.85 -0.49 2.13
CA VAL A 188 3.24 0.45 3.07
C VAL A 188 1.75 0.15 3.13
N ILE A 189 1.25 -0.25 4.30
CA ILE A 189 -0.12 -0.71 4.50
C ILE A 189 -0.85 0.30 5.37
N ALA A 190 -1.86 0.98 4.84
CA ALA A 190 -2.80 1.72 5.66
C ALA A 190 -3.87 0.77 6.18
N THR A 191 -4.04 0.73 7.51
CA THR A 191 -5.06 -0.11 8.14
C THR A 191 -5.49 0.46 9.49
N HIS A 192 -6.70 0.13 9.93
CA HIS A 192 -7.16 0.35 11.29
C HIS A 192 -7.14 -0.94 12.13
N ASP A 193 -6.82 -2.09 11.50
CA ASP A 193 -6.70 -3.39 12.18
C ASP A 193 -5.32 -3.54 12.82
N LEU A 194 -5.26 -3.40 14.14
CA LEU A 194 -4.04 -3.60 14.95
C LEU A 194 -3.49 -5.03 14.84
N GLY A 195 -4.37 -6.03 14.69
CA GLY A 195 -3.95 -7.42 14.50
C GLY A 195 -3.20 -7.59 13.18
N GLN A 196 -3.71 -7.01 12.08
CA GLN A 196 -3.02 -7.01 10.80
C GLN A 196 -1.68 -6.28 10.87
N ALA A 197 -1.65 -5.08 11.49
CA ALA A 197 -0.41 -4.33 11.67
C ALA A 197 0.63 -5.15 12.43
N ARG A 198 0.26 -5.83 13.53
CA ARG A 198 1.16 -6.73 14.29
C ARG A 198 1.69 -7.90 13.46
N ARG A 199 0.87 -8.49 12.58
CA ARG A 199 1.27 -9.66 11.79
C ARG A 199 2.17 -9.33 10.60
N LEU A 200 2.08 -8.11 10.06
CA LEU A 200 2.72 -7.75 8.78
C LEU A 200 3.83 -6.71 8.91
N ALA A 201 3.74 -5.79 9.86
CA ALA A 201 4.64 -4.65 9.91
C ALA A 201 5.94 -4.93 10.68
N GLY A 202 7.04 -4.39 10.17
CA GLY A 202 8.27 -4.22 10.93
C GLY A 202 8.38 -2.83 11.55
N GLU A 203 7.69 -1.85 10.97
CA GLU A 203 7.57 -0.48 11.47
C GLU A 203 6.11 -0.06 11.51
N VAL A 204 5.75 0.75 12.51
CA VAL A 204 4.40 1.28 12.68
C VAL A 204 4.47 2.80 12.75
N VAL A 205 3.57 3.44 12.02
CA VAL A 205 3.36 4.89 12.02
C VAL A 205 1.92 5.16 12.42
N LEU A 206 1.70 5.81 13.55
CA LEU A 206 0.37 6.23 14.00
C LEU A 206 0.05 7.61 13.43
N LEU A 207 -1.01 7.68 12.65
CA LEU A 207 -1.57 8.92 12.11
C LEU A 207 -2.86 9.27 12.86
N HIS A 208 -2.88 10.45 13.48
CA HIS A 208 -4.05 10.96 14.17
C HIS A 208 -4.27 12.44 13.81
N ARG A 209 -5.48 12.79 13.40
CA ARG A 209 -5.85 14.17 12.99
C ARG A 209 -4.87 14.80 12.00
N GLY A 210 -4.43 14.02 11.00
CA GLY A 210 -3.50 14.47 9.98
C GLY A 210 -2.03 14.58 10.41
N ARG A 211 -1.67 14.19 11.63
CA ARG A 211 -0.30 14.24 12.18
C ARG A 211 0.25 12.86 12.48
N VAL A 212 1.53 12.67 12.24
CA VAL A 212 2.25 11.50 12.76
C VAL A 212 2.49 11.74 14.26
N THR A 213 1.82 10.96 15.11
CA THR A 213 1.95 11.08 16.57
C THR A 213 3.04 10.17 17.11
N GLU A 214 3.23 9.01 16.50
CA GLU A 214 4.33 8.10 16.85
C GLU A 214 4.78 7.30 15.62
N SER A 215 6.08 7.06 15.52
CA SER A 215 6.70 6.16 14.55
C SER A 215 7.78 5.34 15.27
N ALA A 216 7.67 4.00 15.22
CA ALA A 216 8.57 3.10 15.90
C ALA A 216 8.61 1.71 15.22
N LEU A 217 9.61 0.89 15.58
CA LEU A 217 9.58 -0.54 15.27
C LEU A 217 8.31 -1.17 15.84
N ALA A 218 7.73 -2.12 15.12
CA ALA A 218 6.45 -2.72 15.49
C ALA A 218 6.49 -3.34 16.90
N GLU A 219 7.56 -4.07 17.23
CA GLU A 219 7.74 -4.65 18.57
C GLU A 219 7.66 -3.57 19.65
N GLN A 220 8.39 -2.47 19.50
CA GLN A 220 8.41 -1.37 20.46
C GLN A 220 7.05 -0.66 20.52
N PHE A 221 6.45 -0.38 19.38
CA PHE A 221 5.15 0.30 19.29
C PHE A 221 4.06 -0.45 20.05
N PHE A 222 4.01 -1.78 19.91
CA PHE A 222 2.96 -2.60 20.53
C PHE A 222 3.26 -3.02 21.97
N SER A 223 4.53 -3.05 22.41
CA SER A 223 4.90 -3.44 23.77
C SER A 223 5.03 -2.24 24.70
N ASN A 224 5.53 -1.11 24.20
CA ASN A 224 5.82 0.08 25.00
C ASN A 224 5.62 1.37 24.19
N PRO A 225 4.36 1.70 23.81
CA PRO A 225 4.05 2.93 23.09
C PRO A 225 4.43 4.16 23.90
N LYS A 226 5.04 5.14 23.24
CA LYS A 226 5.62 6.33 23.91
C LYS A 226 4.60 7.44 24.15
N THR A 227 3.68 7.64 23.17
CA THR A 227 2.68 8.71 23.23
C THR A 227 1.40 8.25 23.90
N ASP A 228 0.63 9.18 24.46
CA ASP A 228 -0.68 8.87 25.04
C ASP A 228 -1.67 8.38 23.97
N GLU A 229 -1.62 8.98 22.78
CA GLU A 229 -2.44 8.55 21.66
C GLU A 229 -2.13 7.11 21.27
N ALA A 230 -0.86 6.73 21.21
CA ALA A 230 -0.47 5.36 20.88
C ALA A 230 -0.89 4.37 21.96
N ARG A 231 -0.71 4.70 23.25
CA ARG A 231 -1.18 3.87 24.38
C ARG A 231 -2.69 3.61 24.31
N ARG A 232 -3.47 4.68 24.14
CA ARG A 232 -4.93 4.60 24.01
C ARG A 232 -5.35 3.81 22.79
N PHE A 233 -4.71 4.06 21.63
CA PHE A 233 -5.04 3.36 20.40
C PHE A 233 -4.74 1.87 20.50
N VAL A 234 -3.59 1.47 21.06
CA VAL A 234 -3.22 0.06 21.27
C VAL A 234 -4.15 -0.61 22.29
N ALA A 235 -4.65 0.12 23.30
CA ALA A 235 -5.65 -0.36 24.25
C ALA A 235 -7.06 -0.51 23.65
N GLY A 236 -7.27 -0.09 22.39
CA GLY A 236 -8.59 -0.12 21.73
C GLY A 236 -9.52 1.03 22.14
N GLU A 237 -8.98 2.07 22.77
CA GLU A 237 -9.75 3.26 23.11
C GLU A 237 -9.98 4.15 21.87
N LEU A 238 -11.12 4.85 21.89
CA LEU A 238 -11.43 5.81 20.83
C LEU A 238 -10.53 7.05 20.97
N LEU A 239 -9.79 7.35 19.92
CA LEU A 239 -9.11 8.63 19.76
C LEU A 239 -10.10 9.65 19.19
N VAL A 240 -10.55 10.57 20.02
CA VAL A 240 -11.53 11.62 19.65
C VAL A 240 -10.80 12.93 19.41
#